data_4afea88418c557c50de81d659cec6a10
#
_entry.id   4afea88418c557c50de81d659cec6a10
#
_cell.length_a   1.000
_cell.length_b   1.000
_cell.length_c   1.000
_cell.angle_alpha   90.00
_cell.angle_beta   90.00
_cell.angle_gamma   90.00
#
_symmetry.space_group_name_H-M   'P 1'
#
loop_
_entity.id
_entity.type
_entity.pdbx_description
1 polymer ?
#
loop_
_entity_poly.entity_id
_entity_poly.type
_entity_poly.pdbx_seq_one_letter_code
_entity_poly.pdbx_strand_id
1 'polypeptide(L)'
;MPASAADAFEAFHNHRVRLQWDTLLAVAHMETGDSHPSIGAVSFNRGKGWKRLLAMRTRFVNYQPGKVAAAMLVAPTGLFESWAASMRHRDIETGRSELIYSFSLTLRPRWLGVLLDPLANRLFAWEARRRFAALAVFLARK
;
A
#
# COMPACT_ATOMS: atom_id res chain seq x y z
N MET A 1 11.94 7.05 -7.66
CA MET A 1 11.98 7.68 -6.33
C MET A 1 13.30 8.40 -6.18
N PRO A 2 13.34 9.62 -5.59
CA PRO A 2 14.57 10.36 -5.33
C PRO A 2 15.24 9.88 -4.02
N ALA A 3 15.50 8.59 -3.94
CA ALA A 3 16.16 7.93 -2.82
C ALA A 3 16.54 6.50 -3.23
N SER A 4 17.34 5.81 -2.43
CA SER A 4 17.65 4.40 -2.65
C SER A 4 16.41 3.52 -2.55
N ALA A 5 16.47 2.33 -3.13
CA ALA A 5 15.42 1.33 -3.01
C ALA A 5 15.14 0.98 -1.54
N ALA A 6 16.19 0.89 -0.73
CA ALA A 6 16.07 0.62 0.70
C ALA A 6 15.34 1.74 1.45
N ASP A 7 15.68 3.01 1.20
CA ASP A 7 15.03 4.15 1.86
C ASP A 7 13.56 4.30 1.42
N ALA A 8 13.29 4.12 0.13
CA ALA A 8 11.93 4.17 -0.39
C ALA A 8 11.06 3.03 0.17
N PHE A 9 11.64 1.82 0.29
CA PHE A 9 11.00 0.66 0.90
C PHE A 9 10.71 0.90 2.38
N GLU A 10 11.70 1.38 3.13
CA GLU A 10 11.57 1.71 4.56
C GLU A 10 10.48 2.76 4.80
N ALA A 11 10.50 3.85 4.04
CA ALA A 11 9.50 4.91 4.19
C ALA A 11 8.07 4.44 3.95
N PHE A 12 7.87 3.43 3.10
CA PHE A 12 6.55 2.86 2.83
C PHE A 12 6.13 1.79 3.83
N HIS A 13 7.04 0.92 4.26
CA HIS A 13 6.70 -0.26 5.06
C HIS A 13 6.87 -0.07 6.57
N ASN A 14 7.63 0.94 7.00
CA ASN A 14 7.61 1.37 8.39
C ASN A 14 6.31 2.15 8.65
N HIS A 15 5.36 1.54 9.33
CA HIS A 15 4.03 2.11 9.55
C HIS A 15 4.03 3.42 10.33
N ARG A 16 5.04 3.66 11.18
CA ARG A 16 5.19 4.93 11.90
C ARG A 16 5.65 6.05 10.98
N VAL A 17 6.59 5.75 10.08
CA VAL A 17 7.06 6.71 9.05
C VAL A 17 5.99 6.96 8.01
N ARG A 18 5.27 5.92 7.61
CA ARG A 18 4.24 6.00 6.59
C ARG A 18 3.15 7.02 6.88
N LEU A 19 2.72 7.14 8.13
CA LEU A 19 1.69 8.10 8.53
C LEU A 19 2.11 9.57 8.39
N GLN A 20 3.41 9.85 8.22
CA GLN A 20 3.92 11.21 8.06
C GLN A 20 3.68 11.77 6.65
N TRP A 21 3.58 10.91 5.66
CA TRP A 21 3.47 11.33 4.25
C TRP A 21 2.25 10.75 3.52
N ASP A 22 1.70 9.62 3.95
CA ASP A 22 0.63 8.93 3.23
C ASP A 22 -0.66 9.76 3.24
N THR A 23 -1.07 10.21 2.06
CA THR A 23 -2.25 11.05 1.87
C THR A 23 -3.57 10.32 2.05
N LEU A 24 -3.54 8.99 1.98
CA LEU A 24 -4.71 8.15 2.12
C LEU A 24 -5.00 7.78 3.57
N LEU A 25 -3.98 7.42 4.34
CA LEU A 25 -4.14 6.71 5.62
C LEU A 25 -4.23 7.67 6.81
N ALA A 26 -5.22 7.44 7.66
CA ALA A 26 -5.31 8.00 9.02
C ALA A 26 -4.75 7.05 10.05
N VAL A 27 -4.88 5.73 9.81
CA VAL A 27 -4.40 4.68 10.70
C VAL A 27 -3.65 3.65 9.87
N ALA A 28 -2.48 3.27 10.32
CA ALA A 28 -1.69 2.16 9.78
C ALA A 28 -0.85 1.56 10.90
N HIS A 29 -1.04 0.29 11.18
CA HIS A 29 -0.23 -0.44 12.17
C HIS A 29 -0.23 -1.93 11.87
N MET A 30 0.81 -2.61 12.35
CA MET A 30 0.81 -4.08 12.43
C MET A 30 -0.02 -4.51 13.63
N GLU A 31 -0.81 -5.57 13.51
CA GLU A 31 -1.60 -6.11 14.63
C GLU A 31 -0.72 -6.63 15.78
N THR A 32 0.52 -7.01 15.48
CA THR A 32 1.53 -7.38 16.46
C THR A 32 2.11 -6.19 17.24
N GLY A 33 1.87 -4.95 16.82
CA GLY A 33 2.47 -3.74 17.37
C GLY A 33 3.84 -3.39 16.81
N ASP A 34 4.41 -4.23 15.95
CA ASP A 34 5.69 -3.98 15.29
C ASP A 34 5.62 -2.78 14.36
N SER A 35 6.74 -2.12 14.13
CA SER A 35 6.83 -1.01 13.17
C SER A 35 6.91 -1.50 11.71
N HIS A 36 7.40 -2.72 11.52
CA HIS A 36 7.64 -3.34 10.21
C HIS A 36 6.84 -4.61 10.03
N PRO A 37 6.46 -4.92 8.78
CA PRO A 37 5.85 -6.20 8.43
C PRO A 37 6.84 -7.37 8.54
N SER A 38 6.26 -8.56 8.62
CA SER A 38 6.94 -9.85 8.38
C SER A 38 5.99 -10.75 7.61
N ILE A 39 6.51 -11.83 7.02
CA ILE A 39 5.67 -12.81 6.30
C ILE A 39 4.65 -13.40 7.26
N GLY A 40 3.38 -13.41 6.85
CA GLY A 40 2.24 -13.88 7.64
C GLY A 40 1.64 -12.85 8.59
N ALA A 41 2.35 -11.75 8.87
CA ALA A 41 1.84 -10.69 9.74
C ALA A 41 0.69 -9.92 9.08
N VAL A 42 -0.24 -9.47 9.91
CA VAL A 42 -1.42 -8.73 9.49
C VAL A 42 -1.25 -7.25 9.83
N SER A 43 -1.49 -6.39 8.86
CA SER A 43 -1.60 -4.96 9.07
C SER A 43 -3.05 -4.50 9.00
N PHE A 44 -3.38 -3.49 9.79
CA PHE A 44 -4.62 -2.75 9.72
C PHE A 44 -4.36 -1.37 9.15
N ASN A 45 -5.13 -1.00 8.12
CA ASN A 45 -5.03 0.28 7.44
C ASN A 45 -6.42 0.89 7.29
N ARG A 46 -6.57 2.17 7.61
CA ARG A 46 -7.84 2.92 7.47
C ARG A 46 -7.59 4.29 6.88
N GLY A 47 -8.42 4.66 5.91
CA GLY A 47 -8.33 5.96 5.21
C GLY A 47 -8.77 7.15 6.06
N LYS A 48 -8.41 8.35 5.60
CA LYS A 48 -8.81 9.66 6.18
C LYS A 48 -10.22 10.07 5.73
N GLY A 49 -10.92 10.81 6.58
CA GLY A 49 -12.22 11.40 6.25
C GLY A 49 -13.25 10.35 5.82
N TRP A 50 -13.91 10.58 4.69
CA TRP A 50 -14.86 9.62 4.12
C TRP A 50 -14.20 8.30 3.67
N LYS A 51 -12.91 8.32 3.35
CA LYS A 51 -12.13 7.13 3.01
C LYS A 51 -11.92 6.17 4.20
N ARG A 52 -12.33 6.55 5.42
CA ARG A 52 -12.35 5.63 6.58
C ARG A 52 -13.23 4.39 6.36
N LEU A 53 -14.16 4.46 5.39
CA LEU A 53 -14.92 3.30 4.94
C LEU A 53 -14.05 2.27 4.20
N LEU A 54 -12.85 2.66 3.78
CA LEU A 54 -11.84 1.80 3.14
C LEU A 54 -10.88 1.21 4.20
N ALA A 55 -11.43 0.66 5.28
CA ALA A 55 -10.62 -0.04 6.27
C ALA A 55 -10.30 -1.45 5.75
N MET A 56 -9.03 -1.84 5.83
CA MET A 56 -8.55 -3.14 5.34
C MET A 56 -7.61 -3.80 6.35
N ARG A 57 -7.81 -5.09 6.56
CA ARG A 57 -6.84 -5.98 7.19
C ARG A 57 -6.15 -6.77 6.08
N THR A 58 -4.84 -6.61 5.97
CA THR A 58 -4.05 -7.26 4.91
C THR A 58 -2.94 -8.10 5.52
N ARG A 59 -2.74 -9.29 4.97
CA ARG A 59 -1.67 -10.21 5.38
C ARG A 59 -0.52 -10.12 4.39
N PHE A 60 0.69 -9.99 4.91
CA PHE A 60 1.89 -10.04 4.07
C PHE A 60 2.20 -11.48 3.69
N VAL A 61 2.23 -11.75 2.39
CA VAL A 61 2.52 -13.08 1.81
C VAL A 61 3.94 -13.18 1.26
N ASN A 62 4.59 -12.03 1.02
CA ASN A 62 6.01 -11.95 0.71
C ASN A 62 6.58 -10.66 1.32
N TYR A 63 7.76 -10.73 1.90
CA TYR A 63 8.43 -9.58 2.47
C TYR A 63 9.95 -9.78 2.47
N GLN A 64 10.63 -9.01 1.64
CA GLN A 64 12.09 -8.95 1.54
C GLN A 64 12.51 -7.48 1.63
N PRO A 65 13.04 -7.04 2.78
CA PRO A 65 13.38 -5.64 3.01
C PRO A 65 14.24 -5.04 1.87
N GLY A 66 13.86 -3.84 1.44
CA GLY A 66 14.52 -3.13 0.36
C GLY A 66 14.21 -3.63 -1.06
N LYS A 67 13.54 -4.75 -1.24
CA LYS A 67 13.33 -5.40 -2.54
C LYS A 67 11.86 -5.58 -2.92
N VAL A 68 11.12 -6.34 -2.12
CA VAL A 68 9.74 -6.69 -2.45
C VAL A 68 8.89 -6.87 -1.21
N ALA A 69 7.64 -6.40 -1.30
CA ALA A 69 6.58 -6.75 -0.37
C ALA A 69 5.32 -7.07 -1.16
N ALA A 70 4.57 -8.08 -0.72
CA ALA A 70 3.27 -8.41 -1.26
C ALA A 70 2.30 -8.72 -0.12
N ALA A 71 1.09 -8.21 -0.25
CA ALA A 71 0.04 -8.39 0.74
C ALA A 71 -1.30 -8.64 0.05
N MET A 72 -2.20 -9.31 0.77
CA MET A 72 -3.56 -9.57 0.33
C MET A 72 -4.56 -9.36 1.45
N LEU A 73 -5.79 -9.07 1.08
CA LEU A 73 -6.89 -8.94 2.02
C LEU A 73 -7.07 -10.25 2.81
N VAL A 74 -7.21 -10.16 4.13
CA VAL A 74 -7.39 -11.34 5.00
C VAL A 74 -8.72 -12.02 4.71
N ALA A 75 -9.79 -11.22 4.53
CA ALA A 75 -11.13 -11.67 4.21
C ALA A 75 -11.92 -10.53 3.54
N PRO A 76 -12.98 -10.84 2.78
CA PRO A 76 -13.87 -9.82 2.23
C PRO A 76 -14.33 -8.85 3.31
N THR A 77 -14.26 -7.54 3.03
CA THR A 77 -14.62 -6.50 3.99
C THR A 77 -15.21 -5.26 3.28
N GLY A 78 -16.27 -4.69 3.86
CA GLY A 78 -16.96 -3.55 3.26
C GLY A 78 -17.41 -3.87 1.84
N LEU A 79 -16.98 -3.03 0.89
CA LEU A 79 -17.24 -3.20 -0.54
C LEU A 79 -16.25 -4.13 -1.26
N PHE A 80 -15.19 -4.59 -0.57
CA PHE A 80 -14.12 -5.37 -1.18
C PHE A 80 -14.37 -6.85 -1.03
N GLU A 81 -14.46 -7.55 -2.15
CA GLU A 81 -14.44 -9.01 -2.22
C GLU A 81 -13.02 -9.53 -2.09
N SER A 82 -12.09 -8.94 -2.85
CA SER A 82 -10.67 -9.25 -2.80
C SER A 82 -9.82 -8.02 -3.07
N TRP A 83 -8.63 -8.01 -2.52
CA TRP A 83 -7.57 -7.07 -2.83
C TRP A 83 -6.22 -7.77 -2.62
N ALA A 84 -5.33 -7.58 -3.57
CA ALA A 84 -3.94 -8.00 -3.45
C ALA A 84 -3.04 -6.97 -4.12
N ALA A 85 -1.87 -6.76 -3.57
CA ALA A 85 -0.88 -5.88 -4.17
C ALA A 85 0.54 -6.40 -3.94
N SER A 86 1.42 -6.08 -4.86
CA SER A 86 2.85 -6.25 -4.72
C SER A 86 3.58 -4.95 -5.04
N MET A 87 4.68 -4.73 -4.35
CA MET A 87 5.54 -3.58 -4.52
C MET A 87 6.98 -4.08 -4.65
N ARG A 88 7.63 -3.72 -5.74
CA ARG A 88 9.04 -4.05 -6.01
C ARG A 88 9.86 -2.78 -6.06
N HIS A 89 11.03 -2.82 -5.49
CA HIS A 89 11.98 -1.72 -5.48
C HIS A 89 13.32 -2.19 -6.05
N ARG A 90 13.97 -1.34 -6.83
CA ARG A 90 15.35 -1.54 -7.30
C ARG A 90 16.04 -0.20 -7.46
N ASP A 91 17.32 -0.15 -7.17
CA ASP A 91 18.14 1.00 -7.50
C ASP A 91 18.37 1.06 -9.02
N ILE A 92 18.31 2.26 -9.58
CA ILE A 92 18.63 2.54 -10.98
C ILE A 92 19.93 3.32 -11.10
N GLU A 93 20.24 4.14 -10.10
CA GLU A 93 21.51 4.84 -9.93
C GLU A 93 21.67 5.28 -8.46
N THR A 94 22.84 5.79 -8.10
CA THR A 94 23.08 6.26 -6.73
C THR A 94 22.06 7.33 -6.32
N GLY A 95 21.34 7.09 -5.22
CA GLY A 95 20.30 7.99 -4.71
C GLY A 95 19.00 8.00 -5.51
N ARG A 96 18.83 7.08 -6.48
CA ARG A 96 17.59 6.97 -7.25
C ARG A 96 17.13 5.52 -7.41
N SER A 97 15.84 5.31 -7.23
CA SER A 97 15.24 3.98 -7.36
C SER A 97 13.96 3.98 -8.19
N GLU A 98 13.64 2.82 -8.72
CA GLU A 98 12.38 2.50 -9.33
C GLU A 98 11.48 1.76 -8.34
N LEU A 99 10.22 2.13 -8.32
CA LEU A 99 9.16 1.46 -7.57
C LEU A 99 8.10 0.99 -8.55
N ILE A 100 7.86 -0.32 -8.60
CA ILE A 100 6.82 -0.94 -9.40
C ILE A 100 5.72 -1.43 -8.46
N TYR A 101 4.53 -0.88 -8.60
CA TYR A 101 3.36 -1.25 -7.83
C TYR A 101 2.33 -1.93 -8.71
N SER A 102 1.98 -3.16 -8.36
CA SER A 102 0.94 -3.94 -9.04
C SER A 102 -0.14 -4.31 -8.05
N PHE A 103 -1.39 -4.20 -8.45
CA PHE A 103 -2.52 -4.56 -7.60
C PHE A 103 -3.68 -5.15 -8.41
N SER A 104 -4.52 -5.90 -7.72
CA SER A 104 -5.82 -6.34 -8.21
C SER A 104 -6.86 -6.12 -7.12
N LEU A 105 -8.07 -5.76 -7.54
CA LEU A 105 -9.16 -5.48 -6.61
C LEU A 105 -10.49 -5.86 -7.28
N THR A 106 -11.36 -6.50 -6.50
CA THR A 106 -12.74 -6.82 -6.92
C THR A 106 -13.72 -6.41 -5.83
N LEU A 107 -14.89 -6.00 -6.25
CA LEU A 107 -15.96 -5.52 -5.37
C LEU A 107 -17.03 -6.59 -5.14
N ARG A 108 -17.80 -6.40 -4.07
CA ARG A 108 -18.98 -7.20 -3.75
C ARG A 108 -20.23 -6.32 -3.58
N PRO A 109 -21.47 -6.84 -3.85
CA PRO A 109 -21.71 -8.19 -4.36
C PRO A 109 -21.17 -8.37 -5.78
N ARG A 110 -20.81 -9.60 -6.16
CA ARG A 110 -20.11 -9.86 -7.44
C ARG A 110 -20.87 -9.42 -8.68
N TRP A 111 -22.19 -9.49 -8.67
CA TRP A 111 -23.02 -9.04 -9.80
C TRP A 111 -22.86 -7.53 -10.06
N LEU A 112 -22.70 -6.72 -9.00
CA LEU A 112 -22.41 -5.29 -9.10
C LEU A 112 -20.92 -5.04 -9.39
N GLY A 113 -20.05 -5.84 -8.78
CA GLY A 113 -18.60 -5.77 -8.96
C GLY A 113 -18.18 -5.91 -10.42
N VAL A 114 -18.76 -6.85 -11.17
CA VAL A 114 -18.47 -7.03 -12.61
C VAL A 114 -18.63 -5.73 -13.39
N LEU A 115 -19.60 -4.88 -13.04
CA LEU A 115 -19.82 -3.59 -13.67
C LEU A 115 -18.90 -2.49 -13.14
N LEU A 116 -18.59 -2.50 -11.83
CA LEU A 116 -17.87 -1.41 -11.14
C LEU A 116 -16.37 -1.66 -10.97
N ASP A 117 -15.90 -2.90 -11.09
CA ASP A 117 -14.48 -3.22 -10.91
C ASP A 117 -13.55 -2.37 -11.80
N PRO A 118 -13.85 -2.10 -13.10
CA PRO A 118 -13.00 -1.25 -13.92
C PRO A 118 -12.88 0.18 -13.38
N LEU A 119 -13.99 0.75 -12.90
CA LEU A 119 -14.00 2.08 -12.29
C LEU A 119 -13.25 2.10 -10.97
N ALA A 120 -13.50 1.11 -10.10
CA ALA A 120 -12.82 0.98 -8.81
C ALA A 120 -11.31 0.83 -8.97
N ASN A 121 -10.86 0.01 -9.93
CA ASN A 121 -9.44 -0.16 -10.22
C ASN A 121 -8.81 1.14 -10.76
N ARG A 122 -9.51 1.92 -11.59
CA ARG A 122 -9.02 3.24 -12.04
C ARG A 122 -8.90 4.24 -10.90
N LEU A 123 -9.89 4.31 -10.02
CA LEU A 123 -9.87 5.19 -8.84
C LEU A 123 -8.75 4.79 -7.89
N PHE A 124 -8.55 3.50 -7.66
CA PHE A 124 -7.47 3.00 -6.82
C PHE A 124 -6.09 3.30 -7.43
N ALA A 125 -5.93 3.13 -8.74
CA ALA A 125 -4.70 3.48 -9.45
C ALA A 125 -4.40 4.99 -9.35
N TRP A 126 -5.41 5.84 -9.48
CA TRP A 126 -5.27 7.29 -9.31
C TRP A 126 -4.83 7.66 -7.89
N GLU A 127 -5.47 7.07 -6.87
CA GLU A 127 -5.09 7.28 -5.47
C GLU A 127 -3.66 6.78 -5.19
N ALA A 128 -3.29 5.63 -5.75
CA ALA A 128 -1.92 5.11 -5.62
C ALA A 128 -0.88 6.08 -6.20
N ARG A 129 -1.15 6.66 -7.37
CA ARG A 129 -0.26 7.67 -7.98
C ARG A 129 -0.09 8.90 -7.09
N ARG A 130 -1.17 9.40 -6.49
CA ARG A 130 -1.11 10.52 -5.54
C ARG A 130 -0.25 10.21 -4.32
N ARG A 131 -0.42 9.01 -3.78
CA ARG A 131 0.38 8.53 -2.64
C ARG A 131 1.85 8.43 -2.99
N PHE A 132 2.19 7.86 -4.15
CA PHE A 132 3.59 7.76 -4.57
C PHE A 132 4.22 9.11 -4.92
N ALA A 133 3.44 10.07 -5.41
CA ALA A 133 3.91 11.45 -5.55
C ALA A 133 4.24 12.09 -4.18
N ALA A 134 3.38 11.88 -3.17
CA ALA A 134 3.64 12.34 -1.81
C ALA A 134 4.87 11.67 -1.18
N LEU A 135 5.06 10.36 -1.42
CA LEU A 135 6.26 9.64 -1.00
C LEU A 135 7.52 10.24 -1.63
N ALA A 136 7.49 10.52 -2.93
CA ALA A 136 8.63 11.13 -3.63
C ALA A 136 8.99 12.51 -3.05
N VAL A 137 7.99 13.33 -2.76
CA VAL A 137 8.21 14.64 -2.09
C VAL A 137 8.79 14.46 -0.69
N PHE A 138 8.32 13.49 0.07
CA PHE A 138 8.83 13.19 1.41
C PHE A 138 10.30 12.75 1.37
N LEU A 139 10.64 11.85 0.43
CA LEU A 139 12.01 11.34 0.27
C LEU A 139 12.98 12.42 -0.22
N ALA A 140 12.53 13.36 -1.06
CA ALA A 140 13.37 14.47 -1.54
C ALA A 140 13.74 15.50 -0.46
N ARG A 141 13.08 15.45 0.72
CA ARG A 141 13.32 16.37 1.85
C ARG A 141 14.26 15.79 2.91
N LYS A 142 14.65 14.55 2.76
CA LYS A 142 15.61 13.87 3.65
C LYS A 142 17.03 14.02 3.14
#